data_403a87a385b0ff5f11181191c097a6ac
#
_entry.id   403a87a385b0ff5f11181191c097a6ac
#
_cell.length_a   1.000
_cell.length_b   1.000
_cell.length_c   1.000
_cell.angle_alpha   90.00
_cell.angle_beta   90.00
_cell.angle_gamma   90.00
#
_symmetry.space_group_name_H-M   'P 1'
#
loop_
_entity.id
_entity.type
_entity.pdbx_description
1 polymer ?
#
loop_
_entity_poly.entity_id
_entity_poly.type
_entity_poly.pdbx_seq_one_letter_code
_entity_poly.pdbx_strand_id
1 'polypeptide(L)'
;MKVAILTMFSGLSTTYSLVNVVADQIKMLLDAQVKVKVLVCETCPDEERWGIFQDPRLEWVKITNTCRGKPIVWHDYSAPTGTVHESFYQEAEEIARDYVRHLQDVDACILHDILYQGWHLVHNVAIRQAQKSLPKVKFLAFTHSLPANRPKKLEEPFSARFTPMPNTCFVYPSRSGIEALARQYDVPQGSCAVVYNSLPLLEVLSQDTRRVADSIDLLNTEILAVCPGRLTPGKRFEKAAALAGAIQRKTEQSAKVIFCDFPCADIPSEVYKNMIRMEGKKFGLEEGDMVFTSDLGYEQGFP
;
A
#
# COMPACT_ATOMS: atom_id res chain seq x y z
N MET A 1 6.23 -5.86 18.19
CA MET A 1 7.08 -5.53 17.03
C MET A 1 7.06 -4.02 16.81
N LYS A 2 8.22 -3.42 16.53
CA LYS A 2 8.35 -2.00 16.15
C LYS A 2 9.04 -1.90 14.78
N VAL A 3 8.45 -1.17 13.85
CA VAL A 3 8.94 -1.02 12.48
C VAL A 3 9.26 0.44 12.20
N ALA A 4 10.42 0.70 11.62
CA ALA A 4 10.77 2.00 11.08
C ALA A 4 10.50 2.06 9.57
N ILE A 5 10.06 3.20 9.07
CA ILE A 5 9.94 3.51 7.65
C ILE A 5 10.86 4.69 7.36
N LEU A 6 11.87 4.49 6.54
CA LEU A 6 12.85 5.49 6.16
C LEU A 6 12.59 5.97 4.74
N THR A 7 12.28 7.26 4.58
CA THR A 7 11.89 7.86 3.30
C THR A 7 12.75 9.04 2.86
N MET A 8 13.32 9.76 3.81
CA MET A 8 14.00 11.05 3.60
C MET A 8 13.13 12.10 2.87
N PHE A 9 11.81 12.05 3.04
CA PHE A 9 10.91 13.08 2.52
C PHE A 9 11.27 14.46 3.06
N SER A 10 11.37 15.44 2.17
CA SER A 10 11.50 16.87 2.50
C SER A 10 10.16 17.63 2.49
N GLY A 11 9.08 16.95 2.14
CA GLY A 11 7.69 17.43 2.13
C GLY A 11 6.73 16.28 1.89
N LEU A 12 5.43 16.49 2.16
CA LEU A 12 4.39 15.47 2.11
C LEU A 12 3.30 15.77 1.06
N SER A 13 3.74 16.10 -0.17
CA SER A 13 2.79 16.36 -1.27
C SER A 13 1.94 15.13 -1.59
N THR A 14 0.61 15.28 -1.62
CA THR A 14 -0.34 14.24 -2.02
C THR A 14 -0.24 13.87 -3.50
N THR A 15 0.42 14.69 -4.32
CA THR A 15 0.69 14.41 -5.72
C THR A 15 1.92 13.51 -5.94
N TYR A 16 2.73 13.32 -4.90
CA TYR A 16 3.87 12.40 -4.96
C TYR A 16 3.43 11.00 -4.56
N SER A 17 3.36 10.09 -5.53
CA SER A 17 2.82 8.74 -5.36
C SER A 17 3.47 7.95 -4.21
N LEU A 18 4.76 8.12 -3.97
CA LEU A 18 5.46 7.42 -2.89
C LEU A 18 4.97 7.86 -1.50
N VAL A 19 4.57 9.12 -1.32
CA VAL A 19 3.96 9.61 -0.07
C VAL A 19 2.67 8.86 0.22
N ASN A 20 1.83 8.63 -0.81
CA ASN A 20 0.59 7.88 -0.66
C ASN A 20 0.85 6.40 -0.34
N VAL A 21 1.82 5.76 -1.02
CA VAL A 21 2.23 4.37 -0.70
C VAL A 21 2.68 4.24 0.75
N VAL A 22 3.48 5.19 1.24
CA VAL A 22 3.94 5.20 2.63
C VAL A 22 2.79 5.43 3.60
N ALA A 23 1.85 6.33 3.28
CA ALA A 23 0.65 6.55 4.08
C ALA A 23 -0.18 5.26 4.24
N ASP A 24 -0.40 4.51 3.15
CA ASP A 24 -1.12 3.24 3.18
C ASP A 24 -0.37 2.19 4.01
N GLN A 25 0.95 2.10 3.87
CA GLN A 25 1.76 1.17 4.68
C GLN A 25 1.71 1.50 6.17
N ILE A 26 1.78 2.79 6.54
CA ILE A 26 1.63 3.23 7.94
C ILE A 26 0.27 2.78 8.47
N LYS A 27 -0.79 3.05 7.71
CA LYS A 27 -2.15 2.68 8.09
C LYS A 27 -2.25 1.17 8.33
N MET A 28 -1.82 0.34 7.38
CA MET A 28 -1.87 -1.13 7.51
C MET A 28 -1.08 -1.63 8.72
N LEU A 29 0.10 -1.08 8.98
CA LEU A 29 0.92 -1.48 10.13
C LEU A 29 0.28 -1.08 11.46
N LEU A 30 -0.29 0.12 11.56
CA LEU A 30 -0.99 0.58 12.76
C LEU A 30 -2.28 -0.21 13.01
N ASP A 31 -3.02 -0.56 11.96
CA ASP A 31 -4.23 -1.39 12.04
C ASP A 31 -3.87 -2.82 12.50
N ALA A 32 -2.70 -3.33 12.10
CA ALA A 32 -2.13 -4.57 12.61
C ALA A 32 -1.48 -4.46 14.00
N GLN A 33 -1.67 -3.34 14.72
CA GLN A 33 -1.13 -3.07 16.05
C GLN A 33 0.41 -3.11 16.12
N VAL A 34 1.08 -2.83 15.01
CA VAL A 34 2.53 -2.65 14.96
C VAL A 34 2.87 -1.22 15.38
N LYS A 35 3.89 -1.05 16.22
CA LYS A 35 4.43 0.28 16.54
C LYS A 35 5.20 0.79 15.33
N VAL A 36 4.86 1.98 14.85
CA VAL A 36 5.45 2.55 13.64
C VAL A 36 6.23 3.82 13.95
N LYS A 37 7.44 3.90 13.42
CA LYS A 37 8.32 5.07 13.43
C LYS A 37 8.58 5.48 12.00
N VAL A 38 8.31 6.73 11.62
CA VAL A 38 8.63 7.25 10.29
C VAL A 38 9.80 8.22 10.39
N LEU A 39 10.81 7.99 9.57
CA LEU A 39 12.00 8.81 9.47
C LEU A 39 11.96 9.62 8.18
N VAL A 40 11.96 10.94 8.33
CA VAL A 40 11.93 11.91 7.22
C VAL A 40 13.12 12.86 7.31
N CYS A 41 13.38 13.63 6.26
CA CYS A 41 14.40 14.67 6.29
C CYS A 41 14.08 15.74 7.36
N GLU A 42 15.08 16.27 8.04
CA GLU A 42 14.89 17.35 9.04
C GLU A 42 14.18 18.58 8.48
N THR A 43 14.31 18.83 7.17
CA THR A 43 13.65 19.94 6.47
C THR A 43 12.18 19.70 6.17
N CYS A 44 11.64 18.50 6.42
CA CYS A 44 10.22 18.20 6.20
C CYS A 44 9.37 19.03 7.20
N PRO A 45 8.47 19.92 6.73
CA PRO A 45 7.68 20.75 7.63
C PRO A 45 6.66 19.92 8.42
N ASP A 46 6.53 20.18 9.72
CA ASP A 46 5.57 19.47 10.57
C ASP A 46 4.12 19.87 10.26
N GLU A 47 3.92 21.10 9.78
CA GLU A 47 2.64 21.63 9.34
C GLU A 47 2.10 20.98 8.05
N GLU A 48 2.95 20.35 7.25
CA GLU A 48 2.54 19.59 6.07
C GLU A 48 2.02 18.18 6.40
N ARG A 49 2.06 17.75 7.66
CA ARG A 49 1.53 16.45 8.06
C ARG A 49 0.01 16.41 7.87
N TRP A 50 -0.48 15.37 7.20
CA TRP A 50 -1.91 15.18 6.93
C TRP A 50 -2.32 13.73 7.17
N GLY A 51 -3.62 13.50 7.40
CA GLY A 51 -4.20 12.16 7.52
C GLY A 51 -3.44 11.26 8.49
N ILE A 52 -3.00 10.09 8.03
CA ILE A 52 -2.29 9.10 8.83
C ILE A 52 -0.96 9.62 9.41
N PHE A 53 -0.31 10.60 8.78
CA PHE A 53 0.91 11.20 9.30
C PHE A 53 0.68 12.04 10.58
N GLN A 54 -0.58 12.36 10.91
CA GLN A 54 -0.97 13.03 12.15
C GLN A 54 -1.43 12.04 13.24
N ASP A 55 -1.50 10.72 12.95
CA ASP A 55 -1.93 9.73 13.94
C ASP A 55 -1.03 9.76 15.19
N PRO A 56 -1.59 9.90 16.40
CA PRO A 56 -0.81 9.99 17.65
C PRO A 56 -0.03 8.71 17.99
N ARG A 57 -0.35 7.58 17.37
CA ARG A 57 0.39 6.32 17.52
C ARG A 57 1.67 6.29 16.70
N LEU A 58 1.82 7.21 15.74
CA LEU A 58 2.97 7.29 14.86
C LEU A 58 4.11 8.06 15.53
N GLU A 59 5.26 7.42 15.68
CA GLU A 59 6.48 8.10 16.07
C GLU A 59 7.10 8.81 14.87
N TRP A 60 7.07 10.15 14.88
CA TRP A 60 7.60 10.99 13.82
C TRP A 60 9.01 11.44 14.14
N VAL A 61 9.99 11.12 13.30
CA VAL A 61 11.41 11.39 13.53
C VAL A 61 12.02 12.11 12.34
N LYS A 62 12.76 13.18 12.62
CA LYS A 62 13.54 13.93 11.64
C LYS A 62 14.98 13.44 11.65
N ILE A 63 15.49 13.09 10.48
CA ILE A 63 16.87 12.66 10.25
C ILE A 63 17.67 13.86 9.75
N THR A 64 18.85 14.04 10.28
CA THR A 64 19.72 15.15 9.89
C THR A 64 19.96 15.22 8.39
N ASN A 65 19.85 16.40 7.83
CA ASN A 65 20.32 16.78 6.50
C ASN A 65 21.28 17.96 6.59
N THR A 66 22.01 18.05 7.70
CA THR A 66 22.99 19.09 8.00
C THR A 66 24.33 18.47 8.38
N CYS A 67 25.40 18.95 7.81
CA CYS A 67 26.76 18.55 8.13
C CYS A 67 27.59 19.78 8.47
N ARG A 68 28.22 19.81 9.66
CA ARG A 68 29.02 20.94 10.15
C ARG A 68 28.29 22.29 10.10
N GLY A 69 27.00 22.29 10.42
CA GLY A 69 26.16 23.48 10.43
C GLY A 69 25.74 24.01 9.05
N LYS A 70 25.99 23.25 7.98
CA LYS A 70 25.56 23.58 6.61
C LYS A 70 24.59 22.53 6.11
N PRO A 71 23.52 22.93 5.41
CA PRO A 71 22.60 21.99 4.77
C PRO A 71 23.36 21.10 3.77
N ILE A 72 23.02 19.80 3.77
CA ILE A 72 23.50 18.83 2.78
C ILE A 72 22.80 19.10 1.45
N VAL A 73 23.56 19.33 0.40
CA VAL A 73 23.02 19.57 -0.94
C VAL A 73 22.79 18.24 -1.63
N TRP A 74 21.59 18.02 -2.12
CA TRP A 74 21.25 16.82 -2.87
C TRP A 74 21.87 16.86 -4.26
N HIS A 75 22.70 15.85 -4.56
CA HIS A 75 23.33 15.68 -5.86
C HIS A 75 22.80 14.42 -6.54
N ASP A 76 22.66 14.47 -7.86
CA ASP A 76 22.31 13.27 -8.64
C ASP A 76 23.58 12.44 -8.96
N TYR A 77 23.74 11.37 -8.22
CA TYR A 77 24.77 10.37 -8.44
C TYR A 77 24.26 9.14 -9.21
N SER A 78 23.40 9.35 -10.21
CA SER A 78 22.83 8.25 -11.01
C SER A 78 23.83 7.59 -11.93
N ALA A 79 24.92 8.26 -12.32
CA ALA A 79 26.00 7.67 -13.07
C ALA A 79 26.68 6.53 -12.28
N PRO A 80 27.17 5.46 -12.95
CA PRO A 80 27.81 4.32 -12.27
C PRO A 80 29.25 4.59 -11.83
N THR A 81 29.84 5.68 -12.30
CA THR A 81 31.21 6.13 -12.02
C THR A 81 31.27 7.65 -11.97
N GLY A 82 32.29 8.21 -11.38
CA GLY A 82 32.49 9.66 -11.33
C GLY A 82 33.18 10.11 -10.05
N THR A 83 32.91 11.38 -9.70
CA THR A 83 33.41 11.98 -8.45
C THR A 83 32.23 12.38 -7.58
N VAL A 84 32.39 12.22 -6.28
CA VAL A 84 31.43 12.74 -5.30
C VAL A 84 31.92 14.06 -4.74
N HIS A 85 31.00 14.83 -4.13
CA HIS A 85 31.34 16.06 -3.46
C HIS A 85 32.36 15.80 -2.34
N GLU A 86 33.24 16.75 -2.07
CA GLU A 86 34.32 16.61 -1.08
C GLU A 86 33.85 16.27 0.34
N SER A 87 32.65 16.74 0.74
CA SER A 87 32.04 16.48 2.03
C SER A 87 31.26 15.15 2.11
N PHE A 88 31.11 14.42 1.00
CA PHE A 88 30.22 13.25 0.86
C PHE A 88 30.35 12.23 2.00
N TYR A 89 31.58 11.81 2.32
CA TYR A 89 31.79 10.79 3.36
C TYR A 89 31.54 11.31 4.77
N GLN A 90 31.77 12.61 5.01
CA GLN A 90 31.46 13.25 6.28
C GLN A 90 29.95 13.39 6.47
N GLU A 91 29.24 13.76 5.41
CA GLU A 91 27.78 13.80 5.37
C GLU A 91 27.19 12.41 5.66
N ALA A 92 27.71 11.38 4.98
CA ALA A 92 27.29 10.00 5.21
C ALA A 92 27.53 9.55 6.66
N GLU A 93 28.64 9.95 7.28
CA GLU A 93 28.94 9.63 8.68
C GLU A 93 28.00 10.33 9.67
N GLU A 94 27.67 11.62 9.46
CA GLU A 94 26.69 12.35 10.29
C GLU A 94 25.32 11.67 10.23
N ILE A 95 24.84 11.38 9.02
CA ILE A 95 23.56 10.71 8.81
C ILE A 95 23.58 9.29 9.42
N ALA A 96 24.69 8.55 9.28
CA ALA A 96 24.82 7.20 9.83
C ALA A 96 24.70 7.19 11.36
N ARG A 97 25.30 8.17 12.06
CA ARG A 97 25.16 8.31 13.51
C ARG A 97 23.70 8.54 13.92
N ASP A 98 22.99 9.34 13.14
CA ASP A 98 21.58 9.62 13.39
C ASP A 98 20.70 8.40 13.12
N TYR A 99 20.97 7.64 12.05
CA TYR A 99 20.30 6.37 11.80
C TYR A 99 20.50 5.37 12.95
N VAL A 100 21.73 5.22 13.46
CA VAL A 100 21.99 4.32 14.59
C VAL A 100 21.16 4.74 15.81
N ARG A 101 21.12 6.04 16.13
CA ARG A 101 20.35 6.57 17.26
C ARG A 101 18.86 6.20 17.16
N HIS A 102 18.28 6.32 15.97
CA HIS A 102 16.84 6.18 15.78
C HIS A 102 16.38 4.78 15.39
N LEU A 103 17.30 3.88 14.96
CA LEU A 103 16.95 2.52 14.54
C LEU A 103 17.35 1.42 15.55
N GLN A 104 18.05 1.75 16.65
CA GLN A 104 18.51 0.73 17.62
C GLN A 104 17.38 0.05 18.39
N ASP A 105 16.16 0.63 18.42
CA ASP A 105 15.00 0.17 19.16
C ASP A 105 13.91 -0.44 18.25
N VAL A 106 14.23 -0.69 16.96
CA VAL A 106 13.27 -1.29 16.03
C VAL A 106 13.66 -2.72 15.64
N ASP A 107 12.66 -3.52 15.31
CA ASP A 107 12.85 -4.91 14.86
C ASP A 107 13.15 -4.96 13.34
N ALA A 108 12.56 -4.03 12.57
CA ALA A 108 12.76 -3.93 11.14
C ALA A 108 12.73 -2.47 10.65
N CYS A 109 13.41 -2.22 9.53
CA CYS A 109 13.42 -0.93 8.84
C CYS A 109 13.07 -1.12 7.36
N ILE A 110 12.01 -0.46 6.92
CA ILE A 110 11.58 -0.36 5.53
C ILE A 110 12.31 0.85 4.92
N LEU A 111 13.04 0.62 3.83
CA LEU A 111 13.78 1.64 3.08
C LEU A 111 13.07 1.89 1.75
N HIS A 112 12.59 3.10 1.52
CA HIS A 112 11.95 3.46 0.25
C HIS A 112 12.96 4.18 -0.65
N ASP A 113 13.37 3.50 -1.74
CA ASP A 113 14.31 3.97 -2.77
C ASP A 113 15.71 4.39 -2.26
N ILE A 114 15.99 4.28 -0.96
CA ILE A 114 17.26 4.73 -0.35
C ILE A 114 18.48 4.00 -0.92
N LEU A 115 18.34 2.70 -1.22
CA LEU A 115 19.47 1.92 -1.74
C LEU A 115 19.68 2.08 -3.25
N TYR A 116 18.72 2.65 -3.97
CA TYR A 116 18.78 2.64 -5.43
C TYR A 116 18.91 4.03 -6.06
N GLN A 117 18.15 5.03 -5.59
CA GLN A 117 18.15 6.34 -6.23
C GLN A 117 19.51 7.06 -6.12
N GLY A 118 19.97 7.65 -7.23
CA GLY A 118 21.21 8.44 -7.24
C GLY A 118 21.18 9.63 -6.29
N TRP A 119 20.01 10.26 -6.14
CA TRP A 119 19.78 11.34 -5.18
C TRP A 119 19.96 10.91 -3.72
N HIS A 120 19.85 9.62 -3.44
CA HIS A 120 20.03 9.06 -2.10
C HIS A 120 21.39 8.39 -1.89
N LEU A 121 22.38 8.57 -2.76
CA LEU A 121 23.64 7.85 -2.63
C LEU A 121 24.33 8.10 -1.28
N VAL A 122 24.31 9.33 -0.77
CA VAL A 122 24.87 9.65 0.56
C VAL A 122 24.11 8.89 1.66
N HIS A 123 22.77 8.84 1.58
CA HIS A 123 21.93 8.11 2.52
C HIS A 123 22.09 6.58 2.40
N ASN A 124 22.31 6.07 1.18
CA ASN A 124 22.64 4.66 0.95
C ASN A 124 23.94 4.27 1.66
N VAL A 125 25.01 5.07 1.48
CA VAL A 125 26.28 4.83 2.18
C VAL A 125 26.08 4.95 3.69
N ALA A 126 25.35 5.94 4.15
CA ALA A 126 25.05 6.15 5.57
C ALA A 126 24.33 4.95 6.21
N ILE A 127 23.26 4.43 5.57
CA ILE A 127 22.51 3.30 6.14
C ILE A 127 23.35 2.02 6.16
N ARG A 128 24.23 1.80 5.19
CA ARG A 128 25.20 0.68 5.20
C ARG A 128 26.22 0.80 6.31
N GLN A 129 26.66 2.01 6.62
CA GLN A 129 27.53 2.25 7.79
C GLN A 129 26.79 1.99 9.09
N ALA A 130 25.60 2.54 9.24
CA ALA A 130 24.74 2.37 10.42
C ALA A 130 24.39 0.89 10.67
N GLN A 131 24.14 0.11 9.62
CA GLN A 131 23.80 -1.31 9.72
C GLN A 131 24.84 -2.13 10.50
N LYS A 132 26.13 -1.78 10.40
CA LYS A 132 27.21 -2.47 11.13
C LYS A 132 26.99 -2.41 12.64
N SER A 133 26.34 -1.37 13.13
CA SER A 133 25.97 -1.18 14.55
C SER A 133 24.56 -1.65 14.87
N LEU A 134 23.81 -2.16 13.90
CA LEU A 134 22.41 -2.56 14.00
C LEU A 134 22.20 -4.04 13.61
N PRO A 135 22.93 -5.01 14.21
CA PRO A 135 22.94 -6.40 13.73
C PRO A 135 21.59 -7.13 13.89
N LYS A 136 20.72 -6.64 14.77
CA LYS A 136 19.40 -7.24 15.03
C LYS A 136 18.31 -6.69 14.11
N VAL A 137 18.51 -5.53 13.49
CA VAL A 137 17.51 -4.89 12.65
C VAL A 137 17.47 -5.60 11.29
N LYS A 138 16.28 -6.01 10.87
CA LYS A 138 16.03 -6.52 9.51
C LYS A 138 15.68 -5.37 8.58
N PHE A 139 16.22 -5.39 7.38
CA PHE A 139 15.94 -4.36 6.39
C PHE A 139 15.07 -4.90 5.25
N LEU A 140 14.10 -4.08 4.82
CA LEU A 140 13.29 -4.32 3.64
C LEU A 140 13.51 -3.15 2.67
N ALA A 141 14.24 -3.41 1.59
CA ALA A 141 14.60 -2.37 0.61
C ALA A 141 13.58 -2.36 -0.54
N PHE A 142 12.65 -1.43 -0.48
CA PHE A 142 11.66 -1.22 -1.54
C PHE A 142 12.26 -0.39 -2.68
N THR A 143 12.16 -0.90 -3.90
CA THR A 143 12.49 -0.20 -5.13
C THR A 143 11.20 0.08 -5.89
N HIS A 144 10.85 1.37 -6.04
CA HIS A 144 9.63 1.81 -6.73
C HIS A 144 9.90 2.19 -8.19
N SER A 145 11.16 2.42 -8.53
CA SER A 145 11.61 2.68 -9.89
C SER A 145 11.84 1.39 -10.67
N LEU A 146 11.92 1.49 -12.00
CA LEU A 146 12.31 0.37 -12.83
C LEU A 146 13.72 -0.10 -12.43
N PRO A 147 13.92 -1.41 -12.13
CA PRO A 147 15.25 -1.92 -11.83
C PRO A 147 16.21 -1.69 -12.99
N ALA A 148 17.40 -1.19 -12.69
CA ALA A 148 18.40 -0.91 -13.69
C ALA A 148 19.27 -2.13 -14.02
N ASN A 149 19.82 -2.15 -15.23
CA ASN A 149 20.86 -3.09 -15.56
C ASN A 149 22.13 -2.78 -14.74
N ARG A 150 22.69 -3.79 -14.10
CA ARG A 150 23.94 -3.64 -13.37
C ARG A 150 25.07 -3.25 -14.31
N PRO A 151 25.77 -2.14 -14.06
CA PRO A 151 26.90 -1.72 -14.90
C PRO A 151 28.07 -2.71 -14.86
N LYS A 152 28.80 -2.85 -15.96
CA LYS A 152 30.02 -3.70 -16.02
C LYS A 152 31.13 -3.15 -15.14
N LYS A 153 31.27 -1.83 -15.07
CA LYS A 153 32.26 -1.13 -14.23
C LYS A 153 31.53 -0.45 -13.09
N LEU A 154 31.91 -0.74 -11.88
CA LEU A 154 31.39 -0.17 -10.65
C LEU A 154 32.52 0.43 -9.85
N GLU A 155 32.37 1.65 -9.42
CA GLU A 155 33.34 2.38 -8.60
C GLU A 155 32.68 2.81 -7.29
N GLU A 156 33.45 2.81 -6.20
CA GLU A 156 32.97 3.36 -4.92
C GLU A 156 32.86 4.90 -4.99
N PRO A 157 31.82 5.50 -4.40
CA PRO A 157 30.71 4.87 -3.69
C PRO A 157 29.52 4.48 -4.57
N PHE A 158 29.55 4.68 -5.88
CA PHE A 158 28.44 4.43 -6.82
C PHE A 158 28.02 2.95 -6.85
N SER A 159 28.96 2.06 -6.61
CA SER A 159 28.74 0.61 -6.49
C SER A 159 27.67 0.26 -5.42
N ALA A 160 27.53 1.07 -4.39
CA ALA A 160 26.54 0.87 -3.32
C ALA A 160 25.11 0.75 -3.84
N ARG A 161 24.78 1.34 -4.99
CA ARG A 161 23.45 1.26 -5.63
C ARG A 161 23.16 -0.10 -6.29
N PHE A 162 24.18 -0.91 -6.49
CA PHE A 162 24.16 -2.17 -7.25
C PHE A 162 24.72 -3.36 -6.46
N THR A 163 25.02 -3.17 -5.20
CA THR A 163 25.57 -4.23 -4.34
C THR A 163 24.57 -4.61 -3.25
N PRO A 164 24.53 -5.89 -2.86
CA PRO A 164 23.65 -6.32 -1.79
C PRO A 164 24.02 -5.61 -0.47
N MET A 165 23.00 -5.44 0.39
CA MET A 165 23.17 -5.02 1.78
C MET A 165 22.87 -6.23 2.66
N PRO A 166 23.73 -6.58 3.64
CA PRO A 166 23.49 -7.72 4.52
C PRO A 166 22.15 -7.62 5.26
N ASN A 167 21.58 -8.77 5.68
CA ASN A 167 20.33 -8.84 6.43
C ASN A 167 19.17 -8.04 5.80
N THR A 168 19.09 -8.02 4.46
CA THR A 168 18.13 -7.22 3.69
C THR A 168 17.34 -8.10 2.74
N CYS A 169 16.02 -7.97 2.76
CA CYS A 169 15.11 -8.46 1.73
C CYS A 169 14.84 -7.34 0.73
N PHE A 170 15.04 -7.59 -0.56
CA PHE A 170 14.77 -6.62 -1.62
C PHE A 170 13.32 -6.77 -2.08
N VAL A 171 12.58 -5.66 -2.14
CA VAL A 171 11.14 -5.68 -2.40
C VAL A 171 10.81 -4.91 -3.67
N TYR A 172 9.93 -5.50 -4.49
CA TYR A 172 9.41 -4.87 -5.70
C TYR A 172 7.87 -4.99 -5.77
N PRO A 173 7.17 -4.01 -6.34
CA PRO A 173 5.70 -4.01 -6.34
C PRO A 173 5.06 -4.93 -7.38
N SER A 174 5.83 -5.75 -8.13
CA SER A 174 5.26 -6.72 -9.06
C SER A 174 6.14 -7.96 -9.23
N ARG A 175 5.52 -9.10 -9.57
CA ARG A 175 6.25 -10.35 -9.85
C ARG A 175 7.17 -10.23 -11.06
N SER A 176 6.75 -9.50 -12.09
CA SER A 176 7.51 -9.32 -13.33
C SER A 176 8.84 -8.57 -13.13
N GLY A 177 9.00 -7.79 -12.06
CA GLY A 177 10.22 -7.05 -11.78
C GLY A 177 11.26 -7.79 -10.93
N ILE A 178 10.91 -8.94 -10.31
CA ILE A 178 11.77 -9.65 -9.35
C ILE A 178 13.09 -10.09 -9.98
N GLU A 179 13.07 -10.63 -11.19
CA GLU A 179 14.29 -11.07 -11.88
C GLU A 179 15.23 -9.90 -12.16
N ALA A 180 14.67 -8.77 -12.60
CA ALA A 180 15.46 -7.56 -12.87
C ALA A 180 16.03 -6.97 -11.57
N LEU A 181 15.25 -6.96 -10.49
CA LEU A 181 15.69 -6.51 -9.17
C LEU A 181 16.84 -7.38 -8.63
N ALA A 182 16.71 -8.71 -8.73
CA ALA A 182 17.74 -9.64 -8.30
C ALA A 182 19.06 -9.43 -9.09
N ARG A 183 18.97 -9.22 -10.41
CA ARG A 183 20.14 -8.88 -11.24
C ARG A 183 20.77 -7.55 -10.87
N GLN A 184 19.95 -6.53 -10.59
CA GLN A 184 20.45 -5.21 -10.18
C GLN A 184 21.35 -5.30 -8.96
N TYR A 185 20.92 -6.03 -7.93
CA TYR A 185 21.66 -6.14 -6.66
C TYR A 185 22.61 -7.35 -6.59
N ASP A 186 22.65 -8.18 -7.63
CA ASP A 186 23.47 -9.41 -7.68
C ASP A 186 23.15 -10.36 -6.51
N VAL A 187 21.85 -10.64 -6.35
CA VAL A 187 21.33 -11.52 -5.31
C VAL A 187 20.49 -12.64 -5.92
N PRO A 188 20.36 -13.80 -5.24
CA PRO A 188 19.37 -14.81 -5.63
C PRO A 188 17.95 -14.23 -5.61
N GLN A 189 17.07 -14.71 -6.52
CA GLN A 189 15.65 -14.30 -6.50
C GLN A 189 14.96 -14.60 -5.17
N GLY A 190 15.38 -15.64 -4.43
CA GLY A 190 14.89 -15.94 -3.09
C GLY A 190 15.21 -14.89 -2.01
N SER A 191 16.10 -13.94 -2.30
CA SER A 191 16.34 -12.76 -1.46
C SER A 191 15.44 -11.59 -1.79
N CYS A 192 14.54 -11.76 -2.77
CA CYS A 192 13.58 -10.75 -3.21
C CYS A 192 12.15 -11.16 -2.85
N ALA A 193 11.31 -10.18 -2.57
CA ALA A 193 9.88 -10.37 -2.27
C ALA A 193 9.01 -9.44 -3.11
N VAL A 194 7.78 -9.87 -3.37
CA VAL A 194 6.75 -9.02 -3.97
C VAL A 194 5.87 -8.48 -2.86
N VAL A 195 5.76 -7.16 -2.79
CA VAL A 195 4.75 -6.48 -1.97
C VAL A 195 4.07 -5.46 -2.88
N TYR A 196 2.83 -5.75 -3.26
CA TYR A 196 2.05 -4.86 -4.11
C TYR A 196 1.75 -3.54 -3.39
N ASN A 197 1.72 -2.45 -4.14
CA ASN A 197 1.16 -1.21 -3.61
C ASN A 197 -0.34 -1.45 -3.36
N SER A 198 -0.79 -1.13 -2.17
CA SER A 198 -2.21 -1.23 -1.82
C SER A 198 -2.98 -0.04 -2.38
N LEU A 199 -4.24 -0.29 -2.69
CA LEU A 199 -5.23 0.75 -2.90
C LEU A 199 -6.36 0.47 -1.92
N PRO A 200 -6.82 1.45 -1.15
CA PRO A 200 -8.02 1.31 -0.34
C PRO A 200 -9.23 1.25 -1.29
N LEU A 201 -9.61 0.03 -1.70
CA LEU A 201 -10.64 -0.20 -2.73
C LEU A 201 -11.92 0.61 -2.47
N LEU A 202 -12.35 0.68 -1.21
CA LEU A 202 -13.55 1.44 -0.85
C LEU A 202 -13.39 2.95 -1.02
N GLU A 203 -12.18 3.48 -0.95
CA GLU A 203 -11.93 4.93 -1.12
C GLU A 203 -11.90 5.36 -2.59
N VAL A 204 -11.65 4.44 -3.52
CA VAL A 204 -11.68 4.70 -4.97
C VAL A 204 -13.07 4.49 -5.59
N LEU A 205 -14.00 3.91 -4.83
CA LEU A 205 -15.37 3.76 -5.27
C LEU A 205 -16.12 5.11 -5.23
N SER A 206 -17.05 5.31 -6.16
CA SER A 206 -17.98 6.44 -6.07
C SER A 206 -18.73 6.38 -4.74
N GLN A 207 -19.23 7.53 -4.27
CA GLN A 207 -19.99 7.61 -3.03
C GLN A 207 -21.19 6.64 -3.02
N ASP A 208 -21.88 6.52 -4.15
CA ASP A 208 -23.01 5.61 -4.31
C ASP A 208 -22.58 4.15 -4.24
N THR A 209 -21.55 3.78 -4.98
CA THR A 209 -21.01 2.40 -4.95
C THR A 209 -20.48 2.05 -3.56
N ARG A 210 -19.83 2.99 -2.86
CA ARG A 210 -19.36 2.81 -1.49
C ARG A 210 -20.51 2.55 -0.54
N ARG A 211 -21.61 3.32 -0.63
CA ARG A 211 -22.80 3.13 0.21
C ARG A 211 -23.39 1.73 0.05
N VAL A 212 -23.44 1.22 -1.18
CA VAL A 212 -23.86 -0.16 -1.45
C VAL A 212 -22.87 -1.16 -0.87
N ALA A 213 -21.56 -0.95 -1.09
CA ALA A 213 -20.50 -1.84 -0.60
C ALA A 213 -20.50 -1.96 0.94
N ASP A 214 -20.70 -0.82 1.64
CA ASP A 214 -20.78 -0.78 3.11
C ASP A 214 -22.02 -1.56 3.65
N SER A 215 -23.11 -1.62 2.87
CA SER A 215 -24.33 -2.32 3.27
C SER A 215 -24.26 -3.84 3.17
N ILE A 216 -23.30 -4.40 2.44
CA ILE A 216 -23.25 -5.83 2.12
C ILE A 216 -21.94 -6.52 2.52
N ASP A 217 -21.01 -5.82 3.17
CA ASP A 217 -19.67 -6.38 3.43
C ASP A 217 -19.02 -6.95 2.14
N LEU A 218 -18.92 -6.09 1.12
CA LEU A 218 -18.48 -6.46 -0.23
C LEU A 218 -17.14 -7.18 -0.25
N LEU A 219 -16.19 -6.76 0.60
CA LEU A 219 -14.82 -7.27 0.56
C LEU A 219 -14.68 -8.71 1.08
N ASN A 220 -15.62 -9.16 1.90
CA ASN A 220 -15.63 -10.51 2.46
C ASN A 220 -16.63 -11.45 1.72
N THR A 221 -17.21 -10.98 0.61
CA THR A 221 -18.13 -11.77 -0.19
C THR A 221 -17.37 -12.50 -1.29
N GLU A 222 -17.44 -13.81 -1.33
CA GLU A 222 -16.72 -14.64 -2.32
C GLU A 222 -17.42 -14.65 -3.67
N ILE A 223 -18.78 -14.58 -3.68
CA ILE A 223 -19.58 -14.57 -4.91
C ILE A 223 -20.55 -13.40 -4.85
N LEU A 224 -20.38 -12.44 -5.74
CA LEU A 224 -21.24 -11.27 -5.87
C LEU A 224 -22.00 -11.35 -7.20
N ALA A 225 -23.35 -11.38 -7.12
CA ALA A 225 -24.22 -11.22 -8.26
C ALA A 225 -24.82 -9.81 -8.29
N VAL A 226 -24.85 -9.18 -9.46
CA VAL A 226 -25.48 -7.87 -9.67
C VAL A 226 -26.59 -8.02 -10.70
N CYS A 227 -27.80 -7.62 -10.34
CA CYS A 227 -29.03 -7.75 -11.16
C CYS A 227 -29.66 -6.39 -11.42
N PRO A 228 -29.29 -5.70 -12.52
CA PRO A 228 -29.88 -4.41 -12.86
C PRO A 228 -31.22 -4.56 -13.58
N GLY A 229 -32.19 -3.70 -13.24
CA GLY A 229 -33.43 -3.60 -14.00
C GLY A 229 -34.67 -3.20 -13.21
N ARG A 230 -35.78 -2.99 -13.92
CA ARG A 230 -37.08 -2.75 -13.33
C ARG A 230 -37.54 -3.91 -12.45
N LEU A 231 -38.10 -3.59 -11.32
CA LEU A 231 -38.61 -4.58 -10.35
C LEU A 231 -39.94 -5.18 -10.84
N THR A 232 -39.86 -6.09 -11.81
CA THR A 232 -41.00 -6.74 -12.46
C THR A 232 -40.82 -8.26 -12.56
N PRO A 233 -41.85 -9.09 -12.42
CA PRO A 233 -41.77 -10.54 -12.57
C PRO A 233 -41.18 -10.99 -13.90
N GLY A 234 -41.30 -10.19 -14.97
CA GLY A 234 -40.68 -10.48 -16.26
C GLY A 234 -39.17 -10.54 -16.24
N LYS A 235 -38.50 -9.90 -15.27
CA LYS A 235 -37.03 -9.93 -15.09
C LYS A 235 -36.54 -11.12 -14.27
N ARG A 236 -37.43 -11.86 -13.61
CA ARG A 236 -37.13 -13.09 -12.90
C ARG A 236 -36.06 -12.94 -11.80
N PHE A 237 -36.08 -11.85 -11.05
CA PHE A 237 -35.11 -11.61 -9.96
C PHE A 237 -35.14 -12.68 -8.87
N GLU A 238 -36.31 -13.31 -8.63
CA GLU A 238 -36.45 -14.45 -7.75
C GLU A 238 -35.55 -15.64 -8.17
N LYS A 239 -35.31 -15.80 -9.47
CA LYS A 239 -34.41 -16.86 -9.96
C LYS A 239 -32.94 -16.50 -9.74
N ALA A 240 -32.57 -15.23 -9.82
CA ALA A 240 -31.22 -14.80 -9.51
C ALA A 240 -30.90 -15.04 -8.02
N ALA A 241 -31.84 -14.73 -7.12
CA ALA A 241 -31.72 -15.04 -5.71
C ALA A 241 -31.61 -16.54 -5.46
N ALA A 242 -32.51 -17.34 -6.09
CA ALA A 242 -32.47 -18.80 -5.98
C ALA A 242 -31.14 -19.40 -6.49
N LEU A 243 -30.61 -18.89 -7.62
CA LEU A 243 -29.35 -19.34 -8.17
C LEU A 243 -28.17 -19.05 -7.24
N ALA A 244 -28.09 -17.82 -6.71
CA ALA A 244 -27.04 -17.43 -5.77
C ALA A 244 -27.07 -18.32 -4.51
N GLY A 245 -28.25 -18.54 -3.94
CA GLY A 245 -28.41 -19.44 -2.79
C GLY A 245 -28.04 -20.88 -3.09
N ALA A 246 -28.42 -21.39 -4.28
CA ALA A 246 -28.02 -22.74 -4.69
C ALA A 246 -26.52 -22.88 -4.89
N ILE A 247 -25.85 -21.85 -5.41
CA ILE A 247 -24.38 -21.82 -5.54
C ILE A 247 -23.74 -21.82 -4.15
N GLN A 248 -24.20 -20.93 -3.24
CA GLN A 248 -23.72 -20.88 -1.86
C GLN A 248 -23.77 -22.25 -1.18
N ARG A 249 -24.92 -22.95 -1.26
CA ARG A 249 -25.03 -24.29 -0.66
C ARG A 249 -24.13 -25.33 -1.29
N LYS A 250 -23.91 -25.23 -2.60
CA LYS A 250 -23.12 -26.23 -3.34
C LYS A 250 -21.62 -26.02 -3.16
N THR A 251 -21.18 -24.78 -3.03
CA THR A 251 -19.75 -24.42 -2.98
C THR A 251 -19.25 -24.13 -1.58
N GLU A 252 -20.17 -23.96 -0.61
CA GLU A 252 -19.88 -23.46 0.76
C GLU A 252 -19.24 -22.06 0.79
N GLN A 253 -19.32 -21.33 -0.33
CA GLN A 253 -18.82 -19.96 -0.47
C GLN A 253 -19.92 -18.96 -0.22
N SER A 254 -19.61 -17.86 0.49
CA SER A 254 -20.58 -16.78 0.73
C SER A 254 -21.05 -16.15 -0.57
N ALA A 255 -22.35 -16.03 -0.77
CA ALA A 255 -22.92 -15.40 -1.96
C ALA A 255 -23.87 -14.28 -1.59
N LYS A 256 -23.76 -13.15 -2.29
CA LYS A 256 -24.67 -12.01 -2.13
C LYS A 256 -25.20 -11.53 -3.47
N VAL A 257 -26.38 -10.93 -3.42
CA VAL A 257 -27.04 -10.40 -4.62
C VAL A 257 -27.41 -8.95 -4.41
N ILE A 258 -26.93 -8.08 -5.30
CA ILE A 258 -27.35 -6.68 -5.39
C ILE A 258 -28.38 -6.57 -6.51
N PHE A 259 -29.57 -6.19 -6.16
CA PHE A 259 -30.59 -5.80 -7.11
C PHE A 259 -30.51 -4.29 -7.32
N CYS A 260 -29.96 -3.85 -8.47
CA CYS A 260 -29.98 -2.44 -8.88
C CYS A 260 -31.40 -2.15 -9.44
N ASP A 261 -32.37 -2.08 -8.54
CA ASP A 261 -33.77 -2.08 -8.85
C ASP A 261 -34.36 -0.66 -8.90
N PHE A 262 -35.45 -0.54 -9.66
CA PHE A 262 -36.30 0.63 -9.67
C PHE A 262 -37.77 0.22 -9.89
N PRO A 263 -38.78 1.05 -9.44
CA PRO A 263 -40.18 0.68 -9.44
C PRO A 263 -40.73 0.37 -10.82
N CYS A 264 -41.78 -0.44 -10.85
CA CYS A 264 -42.57 -0.76 -12.04
C CYS A 264 -44.07 -0.69 -11.72
N ALA A 265 -44.88 -0.34 -12.70
CA ALA A 265 -46.33 -0.29 -12.54
C ALA A 265 -47.00 -1.67 -12.50
N ASP A 266 -46.28 -2.73 -12.92
CA ASP A 266 -46.85 -4.09 -13.06
C ASP A 266 -47.20 -4.75 -11.73
N ILE A 267 -46.48 -4.41 -10.65
CA ILE A 267 -46.63 -5.00 -9.31
C ILE A 267 -46.12 -4.01 -8.26
N PRO A 268 -46.72 -3.92 -7.07
CA PRO A 268 -46.15 -3.15 -5.98
C PRO A 268 -44.75 -3.67 -5.60
N SER A 269 -43.78 -2.75 -5.51
CA SER A 269 -42.37 -3.09 -5.29
C SER A 269 -42.16 -4.02 -4.09
N GLU A 270 -42.79 -3.70 -2.94
CA GLU A 270 -42.60 -4.51 -1.74
C GLU A 270 -43.19 -5.93 -1.86
N VAL A 271 -44.24 -6.09 -2.64
CA VAL A 271 -44.80 -7.43 -2.88
C VAL A 271 -43.77 -8.29 -3.63
N TYR A 272 -43.16 -7.73 -4.68
CA TYR A 272 -42.20 -8.49 -5.46
C TYR A 272 -40.86 -8.67 -4.74
N LYS A 273 -40.38 -7.69 -4.00
CA LYS A 273 -39.20 -7.83 -3.14
C LYS A 273 -39.39 -8.98 -2.13
N ASN A 274 -40.55 -9.06 -1.51
CA ASN A 274 -40.83 -10.15 -0.59
C ASN A 274 -40.84 -11.53 -1.27
N MET A 275 -41.35 -11.63 -2.50
CA MET A 275 -41.28 -12.86 -3.28
C MET A 275 -39.80 -13.26 -3.58
N ILE A 276 -38.94 -12.28 -3.94
CA ILE A 276 -37.54 -12.49 -4.18
C ILE A 276 -36.81 -12.96 -2.91
N ARG A 277 -37.08 -12.27 -1.76
CA ARG A 277 -36.51 -12.64 -0.45
C ARG A 277 -36.91 -14.05 -0.02
N MET A 278 -38.19 -14.38 -0.19
CA MET A 278 -38.72 -15.73 0.14
C MET A 278 -38.03 -16.81 -0.71
N GLU A 279 -37.89 -16.58 -2.00
CA GLU A 279 -37.26 -17.55 -2.87
C GLU A 279 -35.76 -17.68 -2.56
N GLY A 280 -35.05 -16.58 -2.31
CA GLY A 280 -33.64 -16.60 -1.89
C GLY A 280 -33.44 -17.40 -0.60
N LYS A 281 -34.28 -17.14 0.43
CA LYS A 281 -34.22 -17.87 1.71
C LYS A 281 -34.48 -19.37 1.54
N LYS A 282 -35.41 -19.77 0.68
CA LYS A 282 -35.67 -21.18 0.36
C LYS A 282 -34.43 -21.88 -0.20
N PHE A 283 -33.58 -21.16 -0.94
CA PHE A 283 -32.35 -21.68 -1.53
C PHE A 283 -31.09 -21.43 -0.67
N GLY A 284 -31.18 -20.77 0.48
CA GLY A 284 -30.11 -20.67 1.48
C GLY A 284 -29.48 -19.30 1.64
N LEU A 285 -30.02 -18.27 1.02
CA LEU A 285 -29.60 -16.89 1.33
C LEU A 285 -30.28 -16.40 2.60
N GLU A 286 -29.56 -15.62 3.36
CA GLU A 286 -30.12 -14.84 4.46
C GLU A 286 -30.66 -13.48 3.97
N GLU A 287 -31.36 -12.73 4.83
CA GLU A 287 -31.93 -11.46 4.45
C GLU A 287 -30.88 -10.42 4.06
N GLY A 288 -29.75 -10.38 4.78
CA GLY A 288 -28.61 -9.50 4.52
C GLY A 288 -27.80 -9.88 3.26
N ASP A 289 -28.06 -11.04 2.64
CA ASP A 289 -27.41 -11.43 1.39
C ASP A 289 -28.12 -10.86 0.15
N MET A 290 -29.28 -10.24 0.32
CA MET A 290 -30.12 -9.68 -0.74
C MET A 290 -30.33 -8.18 -0.54
N VAL A 291 -29.59 -7.38 -1.26
CA VAL A 291 -29.63 -5.91 -1.17
C VAL A 291 -30.39 -5.33 -2.36
N PHE A 292 -31.37 -4.47 -2.08
CA PHE A 292 -32.09 -3.69 -3.08
C PHE A 292 -31.59 -2.24 -3.03
N THR A 293 -31.12 -1.70 -4.15
CA THR A 293 -30.60 -0.33 -4.18
C THR A 293 -31.70 0.70 -3.88
N SER A 294 -32.95 0.41 -4.20
CA SER A 294 -34.06 1.27 -3.84
C SER A 294 -34.27 1.39 -2.31
N ASP A 295 -33.96 0.36 -1.51
CA ASP A 295 -33.99 0.42 -0.04
C ASP A 295 -32.88 1.32 0.53
N LEU A 296 -31.85 1.62 -0.28
CA LEU A 296 -30.74 2.52 0.05
C LEU A 296 -30.97 3.96 -0.43
N GLY A 297 -32.17 4.26 -0.97
CA GLY A 297 -32.54 5.59 -1.46
C GLY A 297 -32.33 5.82 -2.95
N TYR A 298 -32.07 4.76 -3.74
CA TYR A 298 -31.92 4.84 -5.21
C TYR A 298 -33.21 4.44 -5.93
N GLU A 299 -34.35 5.03 -5.54
CA GLU A 299 -35.66 4.68 -6.07
C GLU A 299 -35.85 4.94 -7.58
N GLN A 300 -35.03 5.84 -8.16
CA GLN A 300 -35.06 6.16 -9.59
C GLN A 300 -34.09 5.28 -10.42
N GLY A 301 -33.42 4.35 -9.80
CA GLY A 301 -32.39 3.51 -10.34
C GLY A 301 -31.01 3.84 -9.76
N PHE A 302 -30.12 2.86 -9.80
CA PHE A 302 -28.73 3.04 -9.37
C PHE A 302 -27.93 3.69 -10.52
N PRO A 303 -27.15 4.77 -10.27
CA PRO A 303 -26.40 5.48 -11.29
C PRO A 303 -25.28 4.66 -11.92
#